data_48a5106ee5648b18e8c3ffac0ed5db3e
#
_entry.id   48a5106ee5648b18e8c3ffac0ed5db3e
#
_cell.length_a   1.000
_cell.length_b   1.000
_cell.length_c   1.000
_cell.angle_alpha   90.00
_cell.angle_beta   90.00
_cell.angle_gamma   90.00
#
_symmetry.space_group_name_H-M   'P 1'
#
loop_
_entity.id
_entity.type
_entity.pdbx_description
1 polymer ?
#
loop_
_entity_poly.entity_id
_entity_poly.type
_entity_poly.pdbx_seq_one_letter_code
_entity_poly.pdbx_strand_id
1 'polypeptide(L)'
;MKKILLLPFLALAVLSCTTPKTQEPMHNEVINAIMSRRSIRQYHQVPVGRDTIMQIMTCGINAANGQNKQSWEVRIIDSPEKMQQIQDLMVAGNPALQPEMVRGCMRGAPVMTFIARDKGYDFSAYDCGLLAGNMMLAAQSLGVGSICLGSPVRFINDAENSTEILSLLGFSENYELSLCVGLGYANETPEAKPRDINKVQFVD
;
A
#
# COMPACT_ATOMS: atom_id res chain seq x y z
N MET A 1 -67.38 -40.37 49.77
CA MET A 1 -67.21 -40.12 48.32
C MET A 1 -66.47 -38.79 48.14
N LYS A 2 -65.15 -38.86 47.92
CA LYS A 2 -64.32 -37.68 47.72
C LYS A 2 -64.22 -37.38 46.22
N LYS A 3 -64.65 -36.18 45.81
CA LYS A 3 -64.54 -35.73 44.42
C LYS A 3 -63.15 -35.10 44.27
N ILE A 4 -62.31 -35.69 43.37
CA ILE A 4 -61.02 -35.15 42.98
C ILE A 4 -61.30 -34.18 41.84
N LEU A 5 -60.93 -32.94 42.07
CA LEU A 5 -60.99 -31.81 41.09
C LEU A 5 -59.68 -31.81 40.31
N LEU A 6 -59.69 -32.23 39.03
CA LEU A 6 -58.53 -32.05 38.13
C LEU A 6 -58.53 -30.61 37.61
N LEU A 7 -57.48 -29.86 37.94
CA LEU A 7 -57.14 -28.59 37.28
C LEU A 7 -56.33 -28.90 35.98
N PRO A 8 -56.65 -28.27 34.87
CA PRO A 8 -55.80 -28.37 33.68
C PRO A 8 -54.63 -27.43 33.80
N PHE A 9 -53.42 -27.98 33.67
CA PHE A 9 -52.18 -27.21 33.57
C PHE A 9 -52.10 -26.56 32.19
N LEU A 10 -52.25 -25.26 32.10
CA LEU A 10 -52.08 -24.48 30.86
C LEU A 10 -50.60 -24.20 30.68
N ALA A 11 -49.93 -24.95 29.80
CA ALA A 11 -48.54 -24.73 29.46
C ALA A 11 -48.43 -23.47 28.55
N LEU A 12 -47.93 -22.40 29.13
CA LEU A 12 -47.60 -21.16 28.37
C LEU A 12 -46.31 -21.40 27.61
N ALA A 13 -46.38 -21.68 26.31
CA ALA A 13 -45.22 -21.71 25.43
C ALA A 13 -44.74 -20.30 25.16
N VAL A 14 -43.64 -19.88 25.82
CA VAL A 14 -42.96 -18.62 25.52
C VAL A 14 -42.16 -18.80 24.24
N LEU A 15 -42.72 -18.37 23.11
CA LEU A 15 -41.92 -18.21 21.89
C LEU A 15 -40.89 -17.07 22.12
N SER A 16 -39.68 -17.46 22.43
CA SER A 16 -38.54 -16.54 22.41
C SER A 16 -38.21 -16.22 20.97
N CYS A 17 -38.76 -15.14 20.43
CA CYS A 17 -38.29 -14.54 19.19
C CYS A 17 -36.91 -13.94 19.47
N THR A 18 -35.85 -14.71 19.17
CA THR A 18 -34.50 -14.14 19.04
C THR A 18 -34.46 -13.34 17.74
N THR A 19 -34.68 -12.02 17.84
CA THR A 19 -34.34 -11.10 16.77
C THR A 19 -32.83 -11.28 16.47
N PRO A 20 -32.44 -11.48 15.19
CA PRO A 20 -31.04 -11.50 14.87
C PRO A 20 -30.43 -10.18 15.33
N LYS A 21 -29.45 -10.24 16.24
CA LYS A 21 -28.64 -9.07 16.59
C LYS A 21 -28.03 -8.56 15.30
N THR A 22 -28.50 -7.41 14.81
CA THR A 22 -27.78 -6.63 13.82
C THR A 22 -26.41 -6.36 14.44
N GLN A 23 -25.38 -7.04 13.93
CA GLN A 23 -24.01 -6.71 14.32
C GLN A 23 -23.79 -5.25 13.96
N GLU A 24 -23.60 -4.41 14.97
CA GLU A 24 -23.09 -3.06 14.75
C GLU A 24 -21.83 -3.17 13.87
N PRO A 25 -21.64 -2.28 12.86
CA PRO A 25 -20.45 -2.33 12.04
C PRO A 25 -19.25 -2.22 12.97
N MET A 26 -18.45 -3.28 13.02
CA MET A 26 -17.30 -3.39 13.90
C MET A 26 -16.33 -2.26 13.53
N HIS A 27 -16.23 -1.23 14.38
CA HIS A 27 -15.28 -0.15 14.20
C HIS A 27 -13.87 -0.73 14.35
N ASN A 28 -13.20 -0.96 13.22
CA ASN A 28 -11.88 -1.55 13.16
C ASN A 28 -10.94 -0.60 12.39
N GLU A 29 -9.92 -0.10 13.07
CA GLU A 29 -9.00 0.89 12.50
C GLU A 29 -8.26 0.37 11.27
N VAL A 30 -7.91 -0.93 11.23
CA VAL A 30 -7.26 -1.54 10.07
C VAL A 30 -8.20 -1.57 8.87
N ILE A 31 -9.45 -1.99 9.06
CA ILE A 31 -10.46 -1.99 8.00
C ILE A 31 -10.68 -0.56 7.50
N ASN A 32 -10.79 0.40 8.41
CA ASN A 32 -10.97 1.81 8.07
C ASN A 32 -9.79 2.34 7.25
N ALA A 33 -8.54 2.04 7.62
CA ALA A 33 -7.36 2.43 6.87
C ALA A 33 -7.39 1.84 5.44
N ILE A 34 -7.74 0.55 5.31
CA ILE A 34 -7.87 -0.12 4.01
C ILE A 34 -8.94 0.56 3.15
N MET A 35 -10.12 0.80 3.71
CA MET A 35 -11.27 1.32 2.97
C MET A 35 -11.16 2.81 2.66
N SER A 36 -10.46 3.59 3.50
CA SER A 36 -10.30 5.04 3.33
C SER A 36 -9.07 5.43 2.50
N ARG A 37 -8.04 4.58 2.43
CA ARG A 37 -6.82 4.89 1.69
C ARG A 37 -7.12 5.20 0.21
N ARG A 38 -6.50 6.27 -0.28
CA ARG A 38 -6.55 6.66 -1.70
C ARG A 38 -5.15 6.83 -2.27
N SER A 39 -5.02 6.73 -3.58
CA SER A 39 -3.79 7.10 -4.29
C SER A 39 -3.72 8.60 -4.45
N ILE A 40 -2.83 9.25 -3.74
CA ILE A 40 -2.62 10.69 -3.73
C ILE A 40 -1.63 11.08 -4.84
N ARG A 41 -1.96 12.10 -5.61
CA ARG A 41 -1.19 12.60 -6.76
C ARG A 41 -0.86 14.09 -6.67
N GLN A 42 -1.41 14.75 -5.66
CA GLN A 42 -1.11 16.14 -5.33
C GLN A 42 -0.74 16.21 -3.85
N TYR A 43 0.36 16.88 -3.57
CA TYR A 43 0.94 16.93 -2.24
C TYR A 43 1.23 18.36 -1.81
N HIS A 44 1.08 18.65 -0.52
CA HIS A 44 1.70 19.81 0.08
C HIS A 44 3.23 19.65 0.04
N GLN A 45 3.93 20.68 -0.37
CA GLN A 45 5.40 20.67 -0.45
C GLN A 45 6.02 20.96 0.92
N VAL A 46 5.70 20.08 1.88
CA VAL A 46 6.24 20.11 3.24
C VAL A 46 6.92 18.77 3.55
N PRO A 47 8.02 18.77 4.31
CA PRO A 47 8.74 17.54 4.60
C PRO A 47 7.91 16.58 5.47
N VAL A 48 8.03 15.29 5.21
CA VAL A 48 7.59 14.23 6.13
C VAL A 48 8.75 13.92 7.05
N GLY A 49 8.53 13.94 8.36
CA GLY A 49 9.58 13.66 9.33
C GLY A 49 10.19 12.26 9.14
N ARG A 50 11.52 12.15 9.24
CA ARG A 50 12.22 10.86 9.04
C ARG A 50 11.77 9.79 10.03
N ASP A 51 11.39 10.14 11.26
CA ASP A 51 10.84 9.19 12.24
C ASP A 51 9.52 8.60 11.74
N THR A 52 8.63 9.42 11.17
CA THR A 52 7.38 8.97 10.55
C THR A 52 7.67 8.06 9.36
N ILE A 53 8.62 8.44 8.49
CA ILE A 53 9.04 7.59 7.36
C ILE A 53 9.55 6.24 7.88
N MET A 54 10.42 6.23 8.88
CA MET A 54 10.97 5.00 9.45
C MET A 54 9.90 4.14 10.12
N GLN A 55 8.89 4.73 10.73
CA GLN A 55 7.74 3.99 11.26
C GLN A 55 6.94 3.31 10.14
N ILE A 56 6.71 4.02 9.02
CA ILE A 56 6.07 3.45 7.82
C ILE A 56 6.91 2.28 7.28
N MET A 57 8.24 2.44 7.18
CA MET A 57 9.14 1.39 6.71
C MET A 57 9.14 0.17 7.64
N THR A 58 9.14 0.39 8.96
CA THR A 58 9.05 -0.68 9.96
C THR A 58 7.77 -1.51 9.78
N CYS A 59 6.64 -0.87 9.53
CA CYS A 59 5.40 -1.58 9.19
C CYS A 59 5.53 -2.33 7.85
N GLY A 60 6.17 -1.72 6.86
CA GLY A 60 6.41 -2.34 5.55
C GLY A 60 7.20 -3.64 5.66
N ILE A 61 8.35 -3.62 6.31
CA ILE A 61 9.23 -4.80 6.43
C ILE A 61 8.64 -5.92 7.31
N ASN A 62 7.60 -5.63 8.09
CA ASN A 62 6.83 -6.64 8.83
C ASN A 62 5.78 -7.35 7.97
N ALA A 63 5.70 -7.07 6.67
CA ALA A 63 4.87 -7.84 5.75
C ALA A 63 5.35 -9.30 5.68
N ALA A 64 4.39 -10.21 5.43
CA ALA A 64 4.74 -11.59 5.11
C ALA A 64 5.63 -11.64 3.87
N ASN A 65 6.63 -12.51 3.87
CA ASN A 65 7.49 -12.75 2.73
C ASN A 65 7.90 -14.21 2.65
N GLY A 66 8.23 -14.66 1.44
CA GLY A 66 8.51 -16.07 1.19
C GLY A 66 9.71 -16.59 1.98
N GLN A 67 9.51 -17.60 2.84
CA GLN A 67 10.55 -18.24 3.65
C GLN A 67 11.36 -17.26 4.53
N ASN A 68 10.82 -16.09 4.82
CA ASN A 68 11.52 -15.01 5.49
C ASN A 68 12.84 -14.60 4.79
N LYS A 69 12.88 -14.70 3.45
CA LYS A 69 14.07 -14.36 2.67
C LYS A 69 14.34 -12.87 2.60
N GLN A 70 13.30 -12.05 2.86
CA GLN A 70 13.42 -10.59 2.80
C GLN A 70 14.06 -10.17 1.47
N SER A 71 13.53 -10.70 0.36
CA SER A 71 14.07 -10.64 -0.98
C SER A 71 13.87 -9.26 -1.66
N TRP A 72 13.92 -8.21 -0.87
CA TRP A 72 13.73 -6.82 -1.26
C TRP A 72 14.81 -5.92 -0.65
N GLU A 73 15.13 -4.86 -1.35
CA GLU A 73 15.86 -3.71 -0.84
C GLU A 73 15.02 -2.45 -1.01
N VAL A 74 15.10 -1.53 -0.05
CA VAL A 74 14.37 -0.26 -0.08
C VAL A 74 15.36 0.90 0.00
N ARG A 75 15.18 1.89 -0.86
CA ARG A 75 15.91 3.16 -0.82
C ARG A 75 14.92 4.31 -0.77
N ILE A 76 15.23 5.31 0.02
CA ILE A 76 14.34 6.44 0.31
C ILE A 76 15.05 7.72 -0.10
N ILE A 77 14.35 8.56 -0.85
CA ILE A 77 14.79 9.92 -1.16
C ILE A 77 13.77 10.89 -0.56
N ASP A 78 14.26 11.76 0.34
CA ASP A 78 13.51 12.85 0.97
C ASP A 78 14.17 14.22 0.72
N SER A 79 15.26 14.26 -0.08
CA SER A 79 15.96 15.48 -0.48
C SER A 79 15.53 15.92 -1.89
N PRO A 80 15.08 17.18 -2.06
CA PRO A 80 14.73 17.72 -3.37
C PRO A 80 15.89 17.63 -4.38
N GLU A 81 17.13 17.87 -3.92
CA GLU A 81 18.33 17.85 -4.77
C GLU A 81 18.59 16.44 -5.30
N LYS A 82 18.47 15.42 -4.42
CA LYS A 82 18.62 14.02 -4.82
C LYS A 82 17.50 13.59 -5.76
N MET A 83 16.26 14.02 -5.48
CA MET A 83 15.12 13.76 -6.34
C MET A 83 15.34 14.33 -7.74
N GLN A 84 15.80 15.58 -7.81
CA GLN A 84 16.13 16.24 -9.08
C GLN A 84 17.24 15.47 -9.84
N GLN A 85 18.31 15.07 -9.15
CA GLN A 85 19.40 14.30 -9.75
C GLN A 85 18.90 12.98 -10.40
N ILE A 86 18.04 12.23 -9.68
CA ILE A 86 17.45 11.00 -10.23
C ILE A 86 16.56 11.30 -11.44
N GLN A 87 15.75 12.35 -11.39
CA GLN A 87 14.90 12.74 -12.51
C GLN A 87 15.72 13.17 -13.74
N ASP A 88 16.84 13.86 -13.54
CA ASP A 88 17.72 14.26 -14.64
C ASP A 88 18.35 13.04 -15.32
N LEU A 89 18.83 12.08 -14.54
CA LEU A 89 19.32 10.80 -15.07
C LEU A 89 18.24 10.00 -15.79
N MET A 90 17.03 9.96 -15.24
CA MET A 90 15.90 9.29 -15.90
C MET A 90 15.57 9.95 -17.24
N VAL A 91 15.58 11.28 -17.33
CA VAL A 91 15.37 12.00 -18.60
C VAL A 91 16.50 11.67 -19.58
N ALA A 92 17.75 11.73 -19.14
CA ALA A 92 18.90 11.43 -19.99
C ALA A 92 18.88 9.99 -20.52
N GLY A 93 18.45 9.03 -19.71
CA GLY A 93 18.36 7.62 -20.08
C GLY A 93 17.12 7.24 -20.91
N ASN A 94 16.21 8.18 -21.17
CA ASN A 94 14.99 7.96 -21.96
C ASN A 94 14.83 9.03 -23.06
N PRO A 95 15.80 9.15 -23.99
CA PRO A 95 15.83 10.26 -24.95
C PRO A 95 14.65 10.27 -25.92
N ALA A 96 13.97 9.14 -26.10
CA ALA A 96 12.78 9.04 -26.95
C ALA A 96 11.49 9.55 -26.28
N LEU A 97 11.52 9.84 -24.97
CA LEU A 97 10.36 10.30 -24.20
C LEU A 97 10.43 11.81 -23.94
N GLN A 98 9.24 12.42 -23.79
CA GLN A 98 9.17 13.84 -23.41
C GLN A 98 9.67 14.00 -21.95
N PRO A 99 10.60 14.94 -21.69
CA PRO A 99 11.17 15.17 -20.35
C PRO A 99 10.11 15.38 -19.26
N GLU A 100 9.03 16.10 -19.56
CA GLU A 100 7.93 16.40 -18.64
C GLU A 100 7.17 15.14 -18.24
N MET A 101 7.01 14.19 -19.17
CA MET A 101 6.40 12.89 -18.87
C MET A 101 7.26 12.09 -17.89
N VAL A 102 8.57 12.06 -18.14
CA VAL A 102 9.52 11.33 -17.28
C VAL A 102 9.56 11.95 -15.89
N ARG A 103 9.73 13.29 -15.78
CA ARG A 103 9.73 13.99 -14.48
C ARG A 103 8.39 13.86 -13.76
N GLY A 104 7.28 14.02 -14.47
CA GLY A 104 5.92 13.94 -13.92
C GLY A 104 5.51 12.55 -13.41
N CYS A 105 6.29 11.49 -13.71
CA CYS A 105 5.93 10.13 -13.29
C CYS A 105 5.95 9.93 -11.77
N MET A 106 6.73 10.73 -11.04
CA MET A 106 6.83 10.71 -9.57
C MET A 106 5.74 11.53 -8.87
N ARG A 107 4.86 12.22 -9.62
CA ARG A 107 3.69 12.96 -9.12
C ARG A 107 4.03 14.09 -8.13
N GLY A 108 5.26 14.59 -8.11
CA GLY A 108 5.71 15.63 -7.18
C GLY A 108 5.66 15.19 -5.72
N ALA A 109 5.73 13.89 -5.44
CA ALA A 109 5.79 13.38 -4.08
C ALA A 109 7.08 13.85 -3.39
N PRO A 110 7.00 14.48 -2.19
CA PRO A 110 8.19 14.98 -1.49
C PRO A 110 9.11 13.87 -0.97
N VAL A 111 8.58 12.67 -0.83
CA VAL A 111 9.36 11.48 -0.46
C VAL A 111 9.08 10.38 -1.48
N MET A 112 10.14 9.79 -2.02
CA MET A 112 10.05 8.60 -2.88
C MET A 112 10.77 7.43 -2.24
N THR A 113 10.07 6.30 -2.20
CA THR A 113 10.66 5.01 -1.85
C THR A 113 10.78 4.16 -3.10
N PHE A 114 11.98 3.65 -3.33
CA PHE A 114 12.31 2.76 -4.42
C PHE A 114 12.46 1.36 -3.81
N ILE A 115 11.73 0.39 -4.31
CA ILE A 115 11.71 -0.99 -3.83
C ILE A 115 12.21 -1.88 -4.93
N ALA A 116 13.37 -2.48 -4.73
CA ALA A 116 13.98 -3.42 -5.66
C ALA A 116 13.79 -4.86 -5.18
N ARG A 117 13.66 -5.78 -6.12
CA ARG A 117 13.50 -7.21 -5.88
C ARG A 117 14.79 -7.98 -6.20
N ASP A 118 15.07 -9.04 -5.48
CA ASP A 118 16.10 -10.01 -5.82
C ASP A 118 15.70 -10.78 -7.10
N LYS A 119 16.50 -10.67 -8.16
CA LYS A 119 16.30 -11.39 -9.44
C LYS A 119 16.47 -12.90 -9.29
N GLY A 120 17.19 -13.36 -8.29
CA GLY A 120 17.43 -14.77 -8.02
C GLY A 120 16.32 -15.49 -7.24
N TYR A 121 15.21 -14.80 -6.92
CA TYR A 121 14.11 -15.40 -6.16
C TYR A 121 12.74 -15.12 -6.81
N ASP A 122 12.06 -16.18 -7.22
CA ASP A 122 10.83 -16.12 -8.01
C ASP A 122 9.68 -15.35 -7.32
N PHE A 123 9.60 -15.40 -5.98
CA PHE A 123 8.55 -14.74 -5.21
C PHE A 123 8.89 -13.31 -4.78
N SER A 124 10.07 -12.81 -5.11
CA SER A 124 10.53 -11.49 -4.68
C SER A 124 9.62 -10.34 -5.12
N ALA A 125 8.98 -10.43 -6.27
CA ALA A 125 8.01 -9.42 -6.71
C ALA A 125 6.75 -9.39 -5.84
N TYR A 126 6.28 -10.55 -5.37
CA TYR A 126 5.15 -10.63 -4.41
C TYR A 126 5.55 -10.07 -3.05
N ASP A 127 6.75 -10.38 -2.57
CA ASP A 127 7.30 -9.85 -1.32
C ASP A 127 7.36 -8.31 -1.36
N CYS A 128 7.82 -7.72 -2.48
CA CYS A 128 7.82 -6.27 -2.69
C CYS A 128 6.40 -5.68 -2.65
N GLY A 129 5.43 -6.36 -3.26
CA GLY A 129 4.02 -5.94 -3.25
C GLY A 129 3.40 -5.95 -1.85
N LEU A 130 3.66 -6.98 -1.06
CA LEU A 130 3.20 -7.11 0.33
C LEU A 130 3.82 -6.02 1.21
N LEU A 131 5.13 -5.78 1.08
CA LEU A 131 5.83 -4.70 1.76
C LEU A 131 5.21 -3.35 1.43
N ALA A 132 5.03 -3.02 0.15
CA ALA A 132 4.43 -1.76 -0.29
C ALA A 132 2.99 -1.61 0.21
N GLY A 133 2.21 -2.69 0.26
CA GLY A 133 0.86 -2.71 0.82
C GLY A 133 0.83 -2.27 2.28
N ASN A 134 1.66 -2.89 3.12
CA ASN A 134 1.79 -2.54 4.54
C ASN A 134 2.26 -1.09 4.72
N MET A 135 3.26 -0.65 3.94
CA MET A 135 3.72 0.75 3.96
C MET A 135 2.58 1.74 3.71
N MET A 136 1.77 1.50 2.68
CA MET A 136 0.68 2.39 2.31
C MET A 136 -0.44 2.43 3.37
N LEU A 137 -0.71 1.31 4.05
CA LEU A 137 -1.66 1.27 5.15
C LEU A 137 -1.14 2.00 6.39
N ALA A 138 0.14 1.81 6.73
CA ALA A 138 0.79 2.54 7.81
C ALA A 138 0.81 4.05 7.53
N ALA A 139 1.13 4.46 6.30
CA ALA A 139 1.08 5.85 5.89
C ALA A 139 -0.32 6.45 6.10
N GLN A 140 -1.38 5.73 5.66
CA GLN A 140 -2.76 6.15 5.86
C GLN A 140 -3.11 6.35 7.33
N SER A 141 -2.71 5.42 8.21
CA SER A 141 -2.98 5.50 9.65
C SER A 141 -2.22 6.65 10.35
N LEU A 142 -1.11 7.08 9.77
CA LEU A 142 -0.29 8.21 10.25
C LEU A 142 -0.64 9.55 9.56
N GLY A 143 -1.72 9.60 8.77
CA GLY A 143 -2.13 10.82 8.06
C GLY A 143 -1.22 11.20 6.89
N VAL A 144 -0.38 10.29 6.41
CA VAL A 144 0.50 10.49 5.26
C VAL A 144 -0.15 9.89 4.01
N GLY A 145 -0.36 10.71 3.00
CA GLY A 145 -0.85 10.28 1.69
C GLY A 145 0.20 9.43 0.97
N SER A 146 -0.27 8.44 0.20
CA SER A 146 0.62 7.55 -0.53
C SER A 146 0.10 7.21 -1.93
N ILE A 147 1.02 6.84 -2.82
CA ILE A 147 0.71 6.28 -4.14
C ILE A 147 1.73 5.22 -4.54
N CYS A 148 1.25 4.08 -5.05
CA CYS A 148 2.10 3.09 -5.71
C CYS A 148 2.28 3.49 -7.19
N LEU A 149 3.51 3.50 -7.68
CA LEU A 149 3.90 4.00 -9.00
C LEU A 149 4.69 2.95 -9.77
N GLY A 150 4.18 2.58 -10.95
CA GLY A 150 4.87 1.70 -11.89
C GLY A 150 5.67 2.45 -12.97
N SER A 151 5.27 3.69 -13.32
CA SER A 151 5.96 4.44 -14.37
C SER A 151 7.42 4.75 -14.05
N PRO A 152 7.80 5.17 -12.83
CA PRO A 152 9.21 5.34 -12.47
C PRO A 152 10.01 4.04 -12.61
N VAL A 153 9.41 2.90 -12.25
CA VAL A 153 10.05 1.57 -12.39
C VAL A 153 10.42 1.32 -13.84
N ARG A 154 9.45 1.48 -14.76
CA ARG A 154 9.69 1.27 -16.17
C ARG A 154 10.73 2.23 -16.73
N PHE A 155 10.62 3.53 -16.40
CA PHE A 155 11.55 4.54 -16.90
C PHE A 155 12.98 4.41 -16.34
N ILE A 156 13.17 3.72 -15.20
CA ILE A 156 14.48 3.41 -14.66
C ILE A 156 15.01 2.11 -15.26
N ASN A 157 14.21 1.04 -15.26
CA ASN A 157 14.67 -0.27 -15.74
C ASN A 157 14.96 -0.28 -17.25
N ASP A 158 14.16 0.46 -18.05
CA ASP A 158 14.30 0.54 -19.52
C ASP A 158 15.28 1.64 -19.96
N ALA A 159 15.82 2.46 -19.02
CA ALA A 159 16.73 3.55 -19.32
C ALA A 159 18.07 3.03 -19.87
N GLU A 160 18.66 3.74 -20.86
CA GLU A 160 20.00 3.45 -21.39
C GLU A 160 21.07 3.47 -20.28
N ASN A 161 20.88 4.30 -19.24
CA ASN A 161 21.76 4.44 -18.09
C ASN A 161 21.19 3.81 -16.81
N SER A 162 20.35 2.78 -16.93
CA SER A 162 19.70 2.08 -15.80
C SER A 162 20.67 1.68 -14.69
N THR A 163 21.82 1.11 -15.07
CA THR A 163 22.86 0.69 -14.12
C THR A 163 23.40 1.85 -13.30
N GLU A 164 23.60 3.03 -13.92
CA GLU A 164 24.04 4.24 -13.22
C GLU A 164 23.00 4.71 -12.20
N ILE A 165 21.72 4.74 -12.58
CA ILE A 165 20.61 5.13 -11.68
C ILE A 165 20.52 4.17 -10.49
N LEU A 166 20.55 2.85 -10.72
CA LEU A 166 20.47 1.84 -9.67
C LEU A 166 21.69 1.89 -8.74
N SER A 167 22.87 2.12 -9.29
CA SER A 167 24.11 2.31 -8.51
C SER A 167 24.05 3.58 -7.64
N LEU A 168 23.53 4.69 -8.19
CA LEU A 168 23.36 5.94 -7.44
C LEU A 168 22.35 5.77 -6.29
N LEU A 169 21.32 4.94 -6.49
CA LEU A 169 20.39 4.54 -5.45
C LEU A 169 21.01 3.56 -4.44
N GLY A 170 22.16 2.94 -4.75
CA GLY A 170 22.87 2.02 -3.88
C GLY A 170 22.21 0.66 -3.75
N PHE A 171 21.54 0.18 -4.80
CA PHE A 171 21.03 -1.18 -4.86
C PHE A 171 22.13 -2.19 -5.18
N SER A 172 21.99 -3.41 -4.65
CA SER A 172 22.88 -4.53 -4.95
C SER A 172 22.72 -4.96 -6.43
N GLU A 173 23.80 -5.45 -7.05
CA GLU A 173 23.83 -5.81 -8.49
C GLU A 173 22.78 -6.85 -8.90
N ASN A 174 22.43 -7.76 -7.99
CA ASN A 174 21.42 -8.80 -8.26
C ASN A 174 19.98 -8.30 -8.09
N TYR A 175 19.79 -7.00 -7.82
CA TYR A 175 18.47 -6.43 -7.63
C TYR A 175 18.04 -5.61 -8.85
N GLU A 176 16.74 -5.56 -9.07
CA GLU A 176 16.12 -4.67 -10.06
C GLU A 176 14.92 -3.96 -9.43
N LEU A 177 14.61 -2.76 -9.90
CA LEU A 177 13.51 -1.99 -9.36
C LEU A 177 12.17 -2.69 -9.68
N SER A 178 11.33 -2.87 -8.66
CA SER A 178 10.04 -3.56 -8.75
C SER A 178 8.84 -2.63 -8.53
N LEU A 179 8.94 -1.73 -7.55
CA LEU A 179 7.88 -0.78 -7.18
C LEU A 179 8.49 0.54 -6.73
N CYS A 180 7.72 1.63 -6.90
CA CYS A 180 7.98 2.88 -6.21
C CYS A 180 6.74 3.30 -5.41
N VAL A 181 6.94 3.88 -4.24
CA VAL A 181 5.86 4.49 -3.45
C VAL A 181 6.20 5.94 -3.17
N GLY A 182 5.34 6.85 -3.65
CA GLY A 182 5.40 8.25 -3.28
C GLY A 182 4.66 8.49 -1.96
N LEU A 183 5.25 9.29 -1.07
CA LEU A 183 4.70 9.66 0.24
C LEU A 183 4.70 11.18 0.40
N GLY A 184 3.71 11.72 1.11
CA GLY A 184 3.60 13.14 1.43
C GLY A 184 2.24 13.48 2.01
N TYR A 185 2.07 14.69 2.52
CA TYR A 185 0.76 15.15 3.00
C TYR A 185 -0.14 15.50 1.81
N ALA A 186 -1.34 14.89 1.79
CA ALA A 186 -2.27 15.02 0.66
C ALA A 186 -2.78 16.45 0.50
N ASN A 187 -2.74 16.99 -0.74
CA ASN A 187 -3.37 18.24 -1.16
C ASN A 187 -4.54 17.98 -2.12
N GLU A 188 -5.18 16.84 -1.97
CA GLU A 188 -6.39 16.43 -2.69
C GLU A 188 -7.16 15.40 -1.87
N THR A 189 -8.45 15.24 -2.18
CA THR A 189 -9.33 14.22 -1.58
C THR A 189 -10.00 13.42 -2.69
N PRO A 190 -9.31 12.42 -3.26
CA PRO A 190 -9.87 11.65 -4.37
C PRO A 190 -11.02 10.76 -3.92
N GLU A 191 -12.05 10.64 -4.73
CA GLU A 191 -13.15 9.71 -4.53
C GLU A 191 -12.71 8.25 -4.63
N ALA A 192 -13.44 7.37 -3.92
CA ALA A 192 -13.25 5.93 -4.04
C ALA A 192 -13.70 5.46 -5.44
N LYS A 193 -12.81 4.77 -6.14
CA LYS A 193 -13.21 4.09 -7.38
C LYS A 193 -13.94 2.79 -7.06
N PRO A 194 -14.97 2.40 -7.82
CA PRO A 194 -15.69 1.14 -7.62
C PRO A 194 -14.76 -0.06 -7.72
N ARG A 195 -15.11 -1.11 -6.99
CA ARG A 195 -14.48 -2.43 -7.08
C ARG A 195 -15.54 -3.47 -7.45
N ASP A 196 -15.18 -4.38 -8.34
CA ASP A 196 -16.06 -5.43 -8.80
C ASP A 196 -15.95 -6.65 -7.87
N ILE A 197 -16.89 -6.79 -6.94
CA ILE A 197 -16.95 -7.90 -6.00
C ILE A 197 -17.31 -9.23 -6.69
N ASN A 198 -17.91 -9.18 -7.89
CA ASN A 198 -18.29 -10.39 -8.63
C ASN A 198 -17.06 -11.20 -9.11
N LYS A 199 -15.87 -10.61 -9.04
CA LYS A 199 -14.59 -11.32 -9.29
C LYS A 199 -14.15 -12.22 -8.13
N VAL A 200 -14.89 -12.22 -7.02
CA VAL A 200 -14.63 -13.07 -5.85
C VAL A 200 -15.78 -14.06 -5.73
N GLN A 201 -15.49 -15.35 -5.81
CA GLN A 201 -16.48 -16.40 -5.77
C GLN A 201 -16.02 -17.56 -4.89
N PHE A 202 -16.97 -18.19 -4.20
CA PHE A 202 -16.74 -19.49 -3.60
C PHE A 202 -16.75 -20.56 -4.69
N VAL A 203 -15.90 -21.55 -4.56
CA VAL A 203 -15.91 -22.74 -5.41
C VAL A 203 -16.50 -23.86 -4.53
N ASP A 204 -17.75 -24.23 -4.80
CA ASP A 204 -18.49 -25.29 -4.10
C ASP A 204 -18.26 -26.66 -4.74
#